data_9d3e957f67164f15cfe98882af28f412
#
_entry.id   9d3e957f67164f15cfe98882af28f412
#
_cell.length_a   1.000
_cell.length_b   1.000
_cell.length_c   1.000
_cell.angle_alpha   90.00
_cell.angle_beta   90.00
_cell.angle_gamma   90.00
#
_symmetry.space_group_name_H-M   'P 1'
#
loop_
_entity.id
_entity.type
_entity.pdbx_description
1 polymer ?
#
loop_
_entity_poly.entity_id
_entity_poly.type
_entity_poly.pdbx_seq_one_letter_code
_entity_poly.pdbx_strand_id
1 'polypeptide(L)'
;MKFLPDPAGTRIGPFWFTPGWTRGNAVTVWCASLFTIGLSAFMSFAQPYVLTEMVHVPKAEQGTITGQLAFFQEVVVVLLAGFIGTFSDRVGRRPVYVAGFLCVAAGYAIFPLASSVTDLFTFRVVFAFGIATVPLMLSACVVDATQEVTRGRWAGTNNLLQGLGVVLMSLVLAKTPGWYAQLGHDPVTAGRYAFWTVAGVALVAAAIMATGLPRFVPNRVHGTKGSMVEQIRRAWAGASGNPRMALAYGAAFIGRGDFTVIGYFFPLWTMQHGIANGMSAGASMARGGMLFGLIQLSAMLWAPVMGYLSDKFTRVTGLSIALALAVLGYGLLGTVDDPFGRAFLPIAVLVGIGEVSVIVASGALVGQEARPQDRGPIIGFYNAVGGIGILFASLVGGLAFDSIGNTAPFVMMAILNGVLLAFALLVRSRSPVPPPATAPD
;
A
#
# COMPACT_ATOMS: atom_id res chain seq x y z
N MET A 1 16.30 11.11 -25.76
CA MET A 1 15.23 11.60 -26.67
C MET A 1 14.30 12.49 -25.86
N LYS A 2 14.17 13.79 -26.20
CA LYS A 2 13.12 14.62 -25.62
C LYS A 2 11.81 14.24 -26.33
N PHE A 3 10.89 13.60 -25.60
CA PHE A 3 9.55 13.33 -26.12
C PHE A 3 8.85 14.68 -26.33
N LEU A 4 8.43 14.95 -27.56
CA LEU A 4 7.58 16.11 -27.86
C LEU A 4 6.11 15.74 -27.54
N PRO A 5 5.33 16.67 -27.01
CA PRO A 5 3.92 16.39 -26.75
C PRO A 5 3.16 16.21 -28.07
N ASP A 6 2.22 15.26 -28.10
CA ASP A 6 1.26 15.12 -29.19
C ASP A 6 0.28 16.33 -29.16
N PRO A 7 0.23 17.15 -30.22
CA PRO A 7 -0.63 18.32 -30.28
C PRO A 7 -2.13 17.99 -30.27
N ALA A 8 -2.54 16.76 -30.60
CA ALA A 8 -3.92 16.30 -30.51
C ALA A 8 -4.39 16.11 -29.06
N GLY A 9 -3.46 16.08 -28.09
CA GLY A 9 -3.76 15.97 -26.67
C GLY A 9 -4.16 17.30 -26.03
N THR A 10 -4.69 17.24 -24.82
CA THR A 10 -5.12 18.41 -24.05
C THR A 10 -4.08 18.78 -23.00
N ARG A 11 -3.66 20.05 -22.95
CA ARG A 11 -2.80 20.55 -21.87
C ARG A 11 -3.66 21.10 -20.71
N ILE A 12 -3.38 20.60 -19.49
CA ILE A 12 -4.07 21.05 -18.27
C ILE A 12 -2.98 21.41 -17.24
N GLY A 13 -2.73 22.68 -17.05
CA GLY A 13 -1.62 23.17 -16.22
C GLY A 13 -0.27 22.62 -16.70
N PRO A 14 0.51 21.97 -15.84
CA PRO A 14 1.82 21.40 -16.21
C PRO A 14 1.74 20.01 -16.89
N PHE A 15 0.52 19.46 -17.11
CA PHE A 15 0.31 18.11 -17.59
C PHE A 15 -0.20 18.08 -19.02
N TRP A 16 0.29 17.12 -19.82
CA TRP A 16 -0.21 16.79 -21.16
C TRP A 16 -1.00 15.47 -21.09
N PHE A 17 -2.27 15.56 -21.43
CA PHE A 17 -3.19 14.41 -21.44
C PHE A 17 -3.31 13.82 -22.84
N THR A 18 -3.61 12.54 -22.91
CA THR A 18 -3.92 11.84 -24.16
C THR A 18 -5.22 12.39 -24.77
N PRO A 19 -5.42 12.28 -26.10
CA PRO A 19 -6.65 12.70 -26.75
C PRO A 19 -7.90 12.09 -26.10
N GLY A 20 -8.96 12.88 -25.95
CA GLY A 20 -10.21 12.46 -25.33
C GLY A 20 -10.30 12.65 -23.81
N TRP A 21 -9.20 13.04 -23.14
CA TRP A 21 -9.22 13.39 -21.72
C TRP A 21 -9.56 14.87 -21.51
N THR A 22 -10.46 15.12 -20.54
CA THR A 22 -10.93 16.48 -20.17
C THR A 22 -10.40 16.86 -18.78
N ARG A 23 -10.57 18.16 -18.43
CA ARG A 23 -10.26 18.63 -17.05
C ARG A 23 -11.07 17.89 -16.00
N GLY A 24 -12.36 17.62 -16.27
CA GLY A 24 -13.22 16.85 -15.36
C GLY A 24 -12.68 15.43 -15.10
N ASN A 25 -12.20 14.75 -16.16
CA ASN A 25 -11.60 13.43 -16.02
C ASN A 25 -10.32 13.46 -15.16
N ALA A 26 -9.47 14.48 -15.32
CA ALA A 26 -8.26 14.66 -14.52
C ALA A 26 -8.58 14.85 -13.03
N VAL A 27 -9.56 15.70 -12.70
CA VAL A 27 -10.05 15.90 -11.32
C VAL A 27 -10.61 14.60 -10.76
N THR A 28 -11.35 13.83 -11.56
CA THR A 28 -11.87 12.51 -11.16
C THR A 28 -10.76 11.53 -10.79
N VAL A 29 -9.65 11.49 -11.55
CA VAL A 29 -8.50 10.64 -11.21
C VAL A 29 -7.81 11.12 -9.92
N TRP A 30 -7.76 12.42 -9.66
CA TRP A 30 -7.27 12.93 -8.38
C TRP A 30 -8.16 12.53 -7.19
N CYS A 31 -9.48 12.63 -7.36
CA CYS A 31 -10.43 12.12 -6.36
C CYS A 31 -10.25 10.60 -6.16
N ALA A 32 -10.10 9.86 -7.27
CA ALA A 32 -9.83 8.43 -7.22
C ALA A 32 -8.55 8.12 -6.41
N SER A 33 -7.48 8.88 -6.64
CA SER A 33 -6.22 8.72 -5.89
C SER A 33 -6.42 8.92 -4.39
N LEU A 34 -7.19 9.93 -3.99
CA LEU A 34 -7.49 10.21 -2.59
C LEU A 34 -8.26 9.05 -1.92
N PHE A 35 -9.29 8.53 -2.59
CA PHE A 35 -10.16 7.50 -2.01
C PHE A 35 -9.56 6.10 -2.05
N THR A 36 -8.79 5.75 -3.09
CA THR A 36 -8.37 4.37 -3.36
C THR A 36 -7.60 3.74 -2.20
N ILE A 37 -6.47 4.31 -1.82
CA ILE A 37 -5.62 3.75 -0.76
C ILE A 37 -6.16 4.12 0.62
N GLY A 38 -6.74 5.31 0.78
CA GLY A 38 -7.32 5.74 2.04
C GLY A 38 -8.45 4.81 2.52
N LEU A 39 -9.39 4.46 1.64
CA LEU A 39 -10.44 3.49 1.96
C LEU A 39 -9.86 2.09 2.22
N SER A 40 -8.83 1.67 1.48
CA SER A 40 -8.18 0.38 1.74
C SER A 40 -7.55 0.33 3.13
N ALA A 41 -6.88 1.41 3.55
CA ALA A 41 -6.22 1.51 4.84
C ALA A 41 -7.20 1.50 6.01
N PHE A 42 -8.42 2.05 5.87
CA PHE A 42 -9.41 2.07 6.96
C PHE A 42 -9.71 0.66 7.50
N MET A 43 -9.84 -0.34 6.64
CA MET A 43 -10.10 -1.72 7.07
C MET A 43 -9.00 -2.21 8.04
N SER A 44 -7.74 -1.87 7.78
CA SER A 44 -6.62 -2.34 8.60
C SER A 44 -6.68 -1.83 10.04
N PHE A 45 -7.02 -0.55 10.25
CA PHE A 45 -7.11 0.00 11.62
C PHE A 45 -8.51 -0.11 12.24
N ALA A 46 -9.55 -0.41 11.47
CA ALA A 46 -10.89 -0.67 11.99
C ALA A 46 -11.13 -2.16 12.32
N GLN A 47 -10.41 -3.08 11.71
CA GLN A 47 -10.53 -4.53 11.96
C GLN A 47 -10.36 -4.91 13.44
N PRO A 48 -9.37 -4.38 14.21
CA PRO A 48 -9.24 -4.69 15.62
C PRO A 48 -10.49 -4.34 16.45
N TYR A 49 -11.23 -3.29 16.07
CA TYR A 49 -12.49 -2.94 16.70
C TYR A 49 -13.55 -4.04 16.51
N VAL A 50 -13.67 -4.58 15.28
CA VAL A 50 -14.62 -5.67 15.00
C VAL A 50 -14.23 -6.95 15.75
N LEU A 51 -12.94 -7.30 15.78
CA LEU A 51 -12.45 -8.46 16.52
C LEU A 51 -12.79 -8.37 18.02
N THR A 52 -12.69 -7.17 18.59
CA THR A 52 -12.88 -6.93 20.04
C THR A 52 -14.34 -6.78 20.43
N GLU A 53 -15.08 -5.87 19.76
CA GLU A 53 -16.40 -5.42 20.21
C GLU A 53 -17.56 -6.20 19.56
N MET A 54 -17.35 -6.84 18.41
CA MET A 54 -18.43 -7.50 17.68
C MET A 54 -18.32 -9.02 17.71
N VAL A 55 -17.13 -9.55 17.46
CA VAL A 55 -16.89 -11.00 17.40
C VAL A 55 -16.35 -11.54 18.73
N HIS A 56 -15.83 -10.66 19.60
CA HIS A 56 -15.26 -11.00 20.91
C HIS A 56 -14.14 -12.04 20.82
N VAL A 57 -13.25 -11.90 19.83
CA VAL A 57 -12.09 -12.78 19.67
C VAL A 57 -11.16 -12.64 20.87
N PRO A 58 -10.71 -13.76 21.50
CA PRO A 58 -9.74 -13.71 22.59
C PRO A 58 -8.48 -12.95 22.19
N LYS A 59 -7.97 -12.12 23.11
CA LYS A 59 -6.79 -11.27 22.86
C LYS A 59 -5.60 -12.08 22.30
N ALA A 60 -5.40 -13.31 22.79
CA ALA A 60 -4.31 -14.20 22.40
C ALA A 60 -4.42 -14.78 20.97
N GLU A 61 -5.55 -14.58 20.28
CA GLU A 61 -5.79 -15.09 18.93
C GLU A 61 -5.97 -13.97 17.90
N GLN A 62 -6.06 -12.71 18.35
CA GLN A 62 -6.34 -11.58 17.48
C GLN A 62 -5.22 -11.33 16.46
N GLY A 63 -3.96 -11.55 16.82
CA GLY A 63 -2.82 -11.42 15.93
C GLY A 63 -2.86 -12.44 14.80
N THR A 64 -3.06 -13.71 15.16
CA THR A 64 -3.16 -14.83 14.20
C THR A 64 -4.34 -14.64 13.24
N ILE A 65 -5.52 -14.29 13.76
CA ILE A 65 -6.71 -14.05 12.92
C ILE A 65 -6.50 -12.82 12.03
N THR A 66 -5.90 -11.75 12.55
CA THR A 66 -5.56 -10.57 11.74
C THR A 66 -4.62 -10.93 10.59
N GLY A 67 -3.56 -11.70 10.88
CA GLY A 67 -2.63 -12.17 9.87
C GLY A 67 -3.27 -13.08 8.83
N GLN A 68 -4.11 -14.02 9.26
CA GLN A 68 -4.85 -14.92 8.35
C GLN A 68 -5.82 -14.18 7.45
N LEU A 69 -6.56 -13.18 7.97
CA LEU A 69 -7.47 -12.35 7.17
C LEU A 69 -6.70 -11.51 6.13
N ALA A 70 -5.54 -10.96 6.49
CA ALA A 70 -4.68 -10.23 5.57
C ALA A 70 -4.10 -11.15 4.49
N PHE A 71 -3.60 -12.33 4.88
CA PHE A 71 -3.11 -13.36 3.97
C PHE A 71 -4.18 -13.79 2.97
N PHE A 72 -5.37 -14.13 3.47
CA PHE A 72 -6.48 -14.56 2.63
C PHE A 72 -6.89 -13.46 1.62
N GLN A 73 -6.97 -12.21 2.08
CA GLN A 73 -7.22 -11.08 1.18
C GLN A 73 -6.17 -10.98 0.07
N GLU A 74 -4.88 -11.07 0.42
CA GLU A 74 -3.80 -10.95 -0.57
C GLU A 74 -3.82 -12.10 -1.59
N VAL A 75 -4.12 -13.33 -1.15
CA VAL A 75 -4.33 -14.47 -2.07
C VAL A 75 -5.41 -14.16 -3.10
N VAL A 76 -6.55 -13.62 -2.65
CA VAL A 76 -7.65 -13.22 -3.55
C VAL A 76 -7.19 -12.12 -4.51
N VAL A 77 -6.47 -11.11 -4.01
CA VAL A 77 -5.93 -10.01 -4.83
C VAL A 77 -4.99 -10.53 -5.93
N VAL A 78 -4.04 -11.40 -5.57
CA VAL A 78 -3.08 -11.98 -6.53
C VAL A 78 -3.77 -12.81 -7.59
N LEU A 79 -4.74 -13.65 -7.21
CA LEU A 79 -5.50 -14.49 -8.14
C LEU A 79 -6.34 -13.67 -9.12
N LEU A 80 -6.90 -12.56 -8.67
CA LEU A 80 -7.82 -11.73 -9.47
C LEU A 80 -7.13 -10.67 -10.32
N ALA A 81 -5.93 -10.21 -9.94
CA ALA A 81 -5.27 -9.07 -10.57
C ALA A 81 -5.12 -9.22 -12.10
N GLY A 82 -4.67 -10.40 -12.56
CA GLY A 82 -4.52 -10.69 -13.99
C GLY A 82 -5.85 -10.71 -14.74
N PHE A 83 -6.88 -11.32 -14.14
CA PHE A 83 -8.23 -11.39 -14.71
C PHE A 83 -8.85 -9.99 -14.81
N ILE A 84 -8.81 -9.20 -13.72
CA ILE A 84 -9.37 -7.85 -13.67
C ILE A 84 -8.70 -6.94 -14.70
N GLY A 85 -7.37 -7.02 -14.86
CA GLY A 85 -6.64 -6.25 -15.84
C GLY A 85 -7.13 -6.53 -17.27
N THR A 86 -7.17 -7.80 -17.66
CA THR A 86 -7.62 -8.22 -19.01
C THR A 86 -9.09 -7.93 -19.24
N PHE A 87 -9.94 -8.09 -18.23
CA PHE A 87 -11.35 -7.76 -18.30
C PHE A 87 -11.57 -6.26 -18.50
N SER A 88 -10.83 -5.42 -17.77
CA SER A 88 -10.93 -3.96 -17.90
C SER A 88 -10.43 -3.44 -19.25
N ASP A 89 -9.51 -4.17 -19.91
CA ASP A 89 -9.07 -3.83 -21.28
C ASP A 89 -10.18 -4.06 -22.32
N ARG A 90 -11.13 -4.99 -22.05
CA ARG A 90 -12.24 -5.30 -22.95
C ARG A 90 -13.48 -4.43 -22.72
N VAL A 91 -13.83 -4.23 -21.45
CA VAL A 91 -15.09 -3.56 -21.06
C VAL A 91 -14.88 -2.05 -20.83
N GLY A 92 -13.62 -1.63 -20.66
CA GLY A 92 -13.25 -0.25 -20.31
C GLY A 92 -12.95 -0.09 -18.81
N ARG A 93 -12.17 0.94 -18.47
CA ARG A 93 -11.73 1.20 -17.09
C ARG A 93 -12.87 1.61 -16.17
N ARG A 94 -13.78 2.46 -16.66
CA ARG A 94 -14.85 3.06 -15.87
C ARG A 94 -15.79 2.05 -15.21
N PRO A 95 -16.44 1.10 -15.92
CA PRO A 95 -17.37 0.17 -15.28
C PRO A 95 -16.67 -0.74 -14.28
N VAL A 96 -15.42 -1.17 -14.55
CA VAL A 96 -14.65 -2.02 -13.66
C VAL A 96 -14.25 -1.27 -12.39
N TYR A 97 -13.85 0.00 -12.52
CA TYR A 97 -13.50 0.83 -11.36
C TYR A 97 -14.70 1.10 -10.46
N VAL A 98 -15.86 1.42 -11.06
CA VAL A 98 -17.12 1.59 -10.32
C VAL A 98 -17.51 0.31 -9.59
N ALA A 99 -17.46 -0.84 -10.25
CA ALA A 99 -17.73 -2.14 -9.62
C ALA A 99 -16.76 -2.41 -8.45
N GLY A 100 -15.49 -2.05 -8.59
CA GLY A 100 -14.50 -2.14 -7.51
C GLY A 100 -14.92 -1.34 -6.27
N PHE A 101 -15.29 -0.06 -6.44
CA PHE A 101 -15.77 0.76 -5.30
C PHE A 101 -17.08 0.27 -4.72
N LEU A 102 -17.99 -0.28 -5.53
CA LEU A 102 -19.22 -0.91 -5.04
C LEU A 102 -18.92 -2.16 -4.20
N CYS A 103 -17.93 -2.97 -4.58
CA CYS A 103 -17.47 -4.10 -3.78
C CYS A 103 -16.81 -3.63 -2.46
N VAL A 104 -16.02 -2.55 -2.49
CA VAL A 104 -15.48 -1.93 -1.27
C VAL A 104 -16.61 -1.46 -0.36
N ALA A 105 -17.61 -0.76 -0.89
CA ALA A 105 -18.76 -0.29 -0.13
C ALA A 105 -19.57 -1.46 0.47
N ALA A 106 -19.86 -2.49 -0.32
CA ALA A 106 -20.53 -3.70 0.15
C ALA A 106 -19.73 -4.41 1.25
N GLY A 107 -18.41 -4.54 1.06
CA GLY A 107 -17.51 -5.10 2.06
C GLY A 107 -17.59 -4.35 3.40
N TYR A 108 -17.55 -3.01 3.37
CA TYR A 108 -17.72 -2.19 4.57
C TYR A 108 -19.13 -2.29 5.17
N ALA A 109 -20.16 -2.47 4.35
CA ALA A 109 -21.53 -2.60 4.85
C ALA A 109 -21.77 -3.92 5.58
N ILE A 110 -21.18 -5.03 5.11
CA ILE A 110 -21.43 -6.37 5.67
C ILE A 110 -20.40 -6.74 6.76
N PHE A 111 -19.15 -6.27 6.70
CA PHE A 111 -18.07 -6.67 7.63
C PHE A 111 -18.44 -6.48 9.12
N PRO A 112 -19.09 -5.36 9.54
CA PRO A 112 -19.48 -5.16 10.93
C PRO A 112 -20.72 -5.96 11.36
N LEU A 113 -21.27 -6.79 10.47
CA LEU A 113 -22.37 -7.71 10.76
C LEU A 113 -21.87 -9.10 11.14
N ALA A 114 -20.54 -9.33 11.09
CA ALA A 114 -19.94 -10.60 11.45
C ALA A 114 -20.25 -10.93 12.93
N SER A 115 -20.67 -12.16 13.16
CA SER A 115 -20.92 -12.74 14.49
C SER A 115 -19.95 -13.86 14.85
N SER A 116 -19.14 -14.29 13.87
CA SER A 116 -18.15 -15.35 14.00
C SER A 116 -16.89 -15.03 13.19
N VAL A 117 -15.79 -15.74 13.49
CA VAL A 117 -14.56 -15.66 12.71
C VAL A 117 -14.79 -16.12 11.27
N THR A 118 -15.65 -17.12 11.06
CA THR A 118 -16.01 -17.60 9.71
C THR A 118 -16.70 -16.51 8.89
N ASP A 119 -17.59 -15.72 9.52
CA ASP A 119 -18.23 -14.58 8.85
C ASP A 119 -17.20 -13.54 8.39
N LEU A 120 -16.18 -13.28 9.23
CA LEU A 120 -15.10 -12.34 8.86
C LEU A 120 -14.40 -12.77 7.58
N PHE A 121 -14.06 -14.07 7.42
CA PHE A 121 -13.44 -14.58 6.20
C PHE A 121 -14.41 -14.49 5.00
N THR A 122 -15.66 -14.84 5.20
CA THR A 122 -16.68 -14.81 4.14
C THR A 122 -16.91 -13.40 3.62
N PHE A 123 -17.10 -12.43 4.53
CA PHE A 123 -17.33 -11.04 4.17
C PHE A 123 -16.06 -10.37 3.60
N ARG A 124 -14.88 -10.85 4.03
CA ARG A 124 -13.59 -10.38 3.51
C ARG A 124 -13.43 -10.66 2.02
N VAL A 125 -14.06 -11.72 1.48
CA VAL A 125 -14.02 -12.02 0.03
C VAL A 125 -14.56 -10.85 -0.78
N VAL A 126 -15.73 -10.31 -0.40
CA VAL A 126 -16.38 -9.20 -1.12
C VAL A 126 -15.48 -7.97 -1.10
N PHE A 127 -14.91 -7.64 0.07
CA PHE A 127 -13.97 -6.55 0.20
C PHE A 127 -12.70 -6.77 -0.63
N ALA A 128 -12.15 -7.99 -0.64
CA ALA A 128 -10.94 -8.35 -1.38
C ALA A 128 -11.13 -8.17 -2.90
N PHE A 129 -12.30 -8.46 -3.46
CA PHE A 129 -12.61 -8.13 -4.86
C PHE A 129 -12.49 -6.63 -5.14
N GLY A 130 -12.99 -5.80 -4.24
CA GLY A 130 -12.84 -4.35 -4.33
C GLY A 130 -11.38 -3.91 -4.29
N ILE A 131 -10.62 -4.41 -3.32
CA ILE A 131 -9.20 -4.07 -3.12
C ILE A 131 -8.31 -4.60 -4.27
N ALA A 132 -8.64 -5.74 -4.88
CA ALA A 132 -7.96 -6.19 -6.09
C ALA A 132 -8.20 -5.25 -7.29
N THR A 133 -9.39 -4.64 -7.34
CA THR A 133 -9.84 -3.86 -8.50
C THR A 133 -9.43 -2.39 -8.44
N VAL A 134 -9.67 -1.73 -7.29
CA VAL A 134 -9.60 -0.28 -7.17
C VAL A 134 -8.17 0.27 -7.39
N PRO A 135 -7.09 -0.25 -6.75
CA PRO A 135 -5.72 0.22 -7.00
C PRO A 135 -5.22 -0.11 -8.41
N LEU A 136 -5.64 -1.26 -8.96
CA LEU A 136 -5.29 -1.66 -10.32
C LEU A 136 -5.89 -0.70 -11.35
N MET A 137 -7.17 -0.34 -11.19
CA MET A 137 -7.84 0.62 -12.07
C MET A 137 -7.27 2.03 -11.93
N LEU A 138 -6.90 2.45 -10.71
CA LEU A 138 -6.20 3.73 -10.52
C LEU A 138 -4.89 3.76 -11.32
N SER A 139 -4.06 2.74 -11.15
CA SER A 139 -2.78 2.64 -11.86
C SER A 139 -2.97 2.66 -13.38
N ALA A 140 -3.97 1.94 -13.90
CA ALA A 140 -4.30 1.95 -15.31
C ALA A 140 -4.76 3.35 -15.78
N CYS A 141 -5.66 4.01 -15.05
CA CYS A 141 -6.12 5.36 -15.38
C CYS A 141 -5.00 6.40 -15.35
N VAL A 142 -4.08 6.31 -14.38
CA VAL A 142 -2.92 7.22 -14.28
C VAL A 142 -2.02 7.08 -15.52
N VAL A 143 -1.80 5.85 -16.00
CA VAL A 143 -0.98 5.58 -17.20
C VAL A 143 -1.72 5.99 -18.48
N ASP A 144 -3.00 5.64 -18.59
CA ASP A 144 -3.81 5.89 -19.81
C ASP A 144 -4.11 7.39 -20.00
N ALA A 145 -4.16 8.16 -18.89
CA ALA A 145 -4.52 9.58 -18.90
C ALA A 145 -3.46 10.47 -19.54
N THR A 146 -2.17 10.20 -19.33
CA THR A 146 -1.11 11.17 -19.63
C THR A 146 -0.12 10.70 -20.67
N GLN A 147 0.36 11.69 -21.45
CA GLN A 147 1.47 11.47 -22.39
C GLN A 147 2.79 11.26 -21.65
N GLU A 148 3.73 10.56 -22.29
CA GLU A 148 5.07 10.24 -21.73
C GLU A 148 5.79 11.47 -21.16
N VAL A 149 5.68 12.62 -21.82
CA VAL A 149 6.33 13.88 -21.45
C VAL A 149 6.06 14.33 -20.01
N THR A 150 4.85 14.03 -19.49
CA THR A 150 4.43 14.49 -18.14
C THR A 150 4.01 13.33 -17.22
N ARG A 151 4.13 12.08 -17.66
CA ARG A 151 3.67 10.89 -16.92
C ARG A 151 4.29 10.79 -15.53
N GLY A 152 5.58 11.04 -15.37
CA GLY A 152 6.25 10.99 -14.08
C GLY A 152 5.71 12.03 -13.10
N ARG A 153 5.48 13.27 -13.55
CA ARG A 153 4.91 14.34 -12.71
C ARG A 153 3.47 14.02 -12.30
N TRP A 154 2.67 13.49 -13.25
CA TRP A 154 1.31 13.08 -12.99
C TRP A 154 1.23 11.94 -11.99
N ALA A 155 2.03 10.89 -12.17
CA ALA A 155 2.12 9.78 -11.24
C ALA A 155 2.55 10.25 -9.83
N GLY A 156 3.55 11.15 -9.75
CA GLY A 156 3.98 11.73 -8.48
C GLY A 156 2.86 12.49 -7.75
N THR A 157 2.07 13.31 -8.47
CA THR A 157 0.92 14.01 -7.89
C THR A 157 -0.15 13.03 -7.39
N ASN A 158 -0.43 11.96 -8.16
CA ASN A 158 -1.40 10.94 -7.74
C ASN A 158 -0.90 10.16 -6.50
N ASN A 159 0.39 9.86 -6.41
CA ASN A 159 0.97 9.20 -5.23
C ASN A 159 0.87 10.08 -3.97
N LEU A 160 1.10 11.40 -4.09
CA LEU A 160 0.89 12.33 -2.98
C LEU A 160 -0.57 12.36 -2.51
N LEU A 161 -1.53 12.38 -3.45
CA LEU A 161 -2.96 12.32 -3.13
C LEU A 161 -3.37 11.00 -2.48
N GLN A 162 -2.76 9.87 -2.88
CA GLN A 162 -2.97 8.58 -2.21
C GLN A 162 -2.47 8.62 -0.76
N GLY A 163 -1.27 9.16 -0.52
CA GLY A 163 -0.74 9.34 0.84
C GLY A 163 -1.64 10.28 1.67
N LEU A 164 -2.08 11.41 1.10
CA LEU A 164 -3.01 12.31 1.76
C LEU A 164 -4.34 11.61 2.09
N GLY A 165 -4.84 10.77 1.19
CA GLY A 165 -6.04 9.96 1.42
C GLY A 165 -5.89 9.06 2.65
N VAL A 166 -4.77 8.35 2.80
CA VAL A 166 -4.50 7.51 3.97
C VAL A 166 -4.47 8.34 5.24
N VAL A 167 -3.75 9.47 5.24
CA VAL A 167 -3.66 10.38 6.40
C VAL A 167 -5.04 10.90 6.80
N LEU A 168 -5.83 11.43 5.86
CA LEU A 168 -7.16 11.96 6.14
C LEU A 168 -8.11 10.87 6.67
N MET A 169 -8.13 9.70 6.04
CA MET A 169 -9.00 8.60 6.46
C MET A 169 -8.61 8.08 7.85
N SER A 170 -7.31 7.95 8.15
CA SER A 170 -6.87 7.52 9.49
C SER A 170 -7.13 8.56 10.58
N LEU A 171 -7.02 9.86 10.28
CA LEU A 171 -7.27 10.93 11.25
C LEU A 171 -8.76 11.19 11.49
N VAL A 172 -9.59 11.05 10.47
CA VAL A 172 -11.02 11.41 10.54
C VAL A 172 -11.87 10.18 10.83
N LEU A 173 -11.75 9.13 9.99
CA LEU A 173 -12.64 7.98 10.11
C LEU A 173 -12.33 7.09 11.31
N ALA A 174 -11.09 7.08 11.82
CA ALA A 174 -10.79 6.37 13.07
C ALA A 174 -11.53 6.92 14.29
N LYS A 175 -12.03 8.17 14.24
CA LYS A 175 -12.80 8.78 15.33
C LYS A 175 -14.29 8.44 15.27
N THR A 176 -14.78 7.91 14.16
CA THR A 176 -16.22 7.73 13.94
C THR A 176 -16.88 6.82 14.99
N PRO A 177 -16.30 5.69 15.47
CA PRO A 177 -16.94 4.93 16.54
C PRO A 177 -17.09 5.75 17.84
N GLY A 178 -16.09 6.57 18.17
CA GLY A 178 -16.15 7.46 19.34
C GLY A 178 -17.22 8.54 19.19
N TRP A 179 -17.43 9.11 18.01
CA TRP A 179 -18.50 10.08 17.76
C TRP A 179 -19.89 9.46 17.95
N TYR A 180 -20.13 8.26 17.41
CA TYR A 180 -21.41 7.58 17.59
C TYR A 180 -21.63 7.14 19.04
N ALA A 181 -20.58 6.74 19.76
CA ALA A 181 -20.67 6.46 21.20
C ALA A 181 -21.06 7.72 22.01
N GLN A 182 -20.56 8.91 21.67
CA GLN A 182 -20.96 10.17 22.31
C GLN A 182 -22.41 10.54 22.04
N LEU A 183 -23.02 10.03 20.96
CA LEU A 183 -24.44 10.18 20.65
C LEU A 183 -25.32 9.16 21.43
N GLY A 184 -24.74 8.37 22.32
CA GLY A 184 -25.45 7.44 23.20
C GLY A 184 -25.60 6.02 22.61
N HIS A 185 -24.94 5.70 21.51
CA HIS A 185 -24.97 4.35 20.94
C HIS A 185 -24.01 3.42 21.69
N ASP A 186 -24.42 2.16 21.87
CA ASP A 186 -23.57 1.10 22.39
C ASP A 186 -22.37 0.82 21.45
N PRO A 187 -21.28 0.20 21.94
CA PRO A 187 -20.07 -0.01 21.13
C PRO A 187 -20.32 -0.76 19.81
N VAL A 188 -21.16 -1.79 19.81
CA VAL A 188 -21.49 -2.57 18.61
C VAL A 188 -22.19 -1.71 17.56
N THR A 189 -23.23 -0.96 17.97
CA THR A 189 -23.99 -0.07 17.08
C THR A 189 -23.11 1.10 16.60
N ALA A 190 -22.30 1.69 17.47
CA ALA A 190 -21.36 2.75 17.12
C ALA A 190 -20.35 2.28 16.06
N GLY A 191 -19.82 1.07 16.22
CA GLY A 191 -18.95 0.45 15.24
C GLY A 191 -19.65 0.20 13.90
N ARG A 192 -20.88 -0.34 13.91
CA ARG A 192 -21.67 -0.55 12.66
C ARG A 192 -21.87 0.77 11.91
N TYR A 193 -22.26 1.84 12.60
CA TYR A 193 -22.45 3.15 11.99
C TYR A 193 -21.14 3.73 11.44
N ALA A 194 -20.02 3.51 12.12
CA ALA A 194 -18.70 3.90 11.62
C ALA A 194 -18.36 3.21 10.28
N PHE A 195 -18.55 1.90 10.19
CA PHE A 195 -18.33 1.15 8.97
C PHE A 195 -19.32 1.56 7.84
N TRP A 196 -20.59 1.80 8.16
CA TRP A 196 -21.59 2.27 7.20
C TRP A 196 -21.30 3.69 6.71
N THR A 197 -20.74 4.55 7.55
CA THR A 197 -20.24 5.87 7.12
C THR A 197 -19.15 5.71 6.06
N VAL A 198 -18.20 4.78 6.25
CA VAL A 198 -17.15 4.50 5.28
C VAL A 198 -17.70 3.85 4.01
N ALA A 199 -18.69 2.97 4.14
CA ALA A 199 -19.43 2.43 2.99
C ALA A 199 -20.08 3.57 2.17
N GLY A 200 -20.67 4.55 2.83
CA GLY A 200 -21.22 5.76 2.19
C GLY A 200 -20.15 6.56 1.44
N VAL A 201 -18.96 6.75 2.04
CA VAL A 201 -17.83 7.41 1.37
C VAL A 201 -17.39 6.62 0.12
N ALA A 202 -17.35 5.28 0.19
CA ALA A 202 -17.02 4.43 -0.95
C ALA A 202 -18.09 4.51 -2.06
N LEU A 203 -19.40 4.62 -1.71
CA LEU A 203 -20.48 4.87 -2.69
C LEU A 203 -20.34 6.24 -3.36
N VAL A 204 -19.98 7.28 -2.62
CA VAL A 204 -19.67 8.60 -3.19
C VAL A 204 -18.50 8.51 -4.17
N ALA A 205 -17.43 7.79 -3.79
CA ALA A 205 -16.31 7.55 -4.71
C ALA A 205 -16.77 6.80 -5.97
N ALA A 206 -17.59 5.75 -5.84
CA ALA A 206 -18.17 5.05 -6.99
C ALA A 206 -18.97 5.98 -7.91
N ALA A 207 -19.80 6.88 -7.36
CA ALA A 207 -20.58 7.85 -8.11
C ALA A 207 -19.69 8.86 -8.84
N ILE A 208 -18.62 9.35 -8.20
CA ILE A 208 -17.62 10.23 -8.83
C ILE A 208 -16.95 9.52 -10.02
N MET A 209 -16.56 8.24 -9.86
CA MET A 209 -15.98 7.46 -10.96
C MET A 209 -17.01 7.20 -12.06
N ALA A 210 -18.26 6.95 -11.70
CA ALA A 210 -19.35 6.67 -12.63
C ALA A 210 -19.70 7.88 -13.50
N THR A 211 -19.53 9.08 -13.01
CA THR A 211 -19.86 10.31 -13.75
C THR A 211 -18.65 10.94 -14.43
N GLY A 212 -17.48 10.86 -13.79
CA GLY A 212 -16.32 11.65 -14.15
C GLY A 212 -15.27 10.94 -15.02
N LEU A 213 -15.24 9.60 -15.09
CA LEU A 213 -14.29 8.91 -15.97
C LEU A 213 -14.80 8.81 -17.42
N PRO A 214 -13.90 8.82 -18.42
CA PRO A 214 -14.27 8.66 -19.81
C PRO A 214 -14.87 7.27 -20.09
N ARG A 215 -15.75 7.18 -21.10
CA ARG A 215 -16.46 5.94 -21.49
C ARG A 215 -15.76 5.13 -22.58
N PHE A 216 -14.57 5.52 -22.99
CA PHE A 216 -13.89 4.80 -24.05
C PHE A 216 -13.12 3.57 -23.53
N VAL A 217 -12.99 2.58 -24.40
CA VAL A 217 -12.10 1.43 -24.20
C VAL A 217 -10.74 1.82 -24.75
N PRO A 218 -9.65 1.69 -23.99
CA PRO A 218 -8.31 2.01 -24.50
C PRO A 218 -7.97 1.14 -25.71
N ASN A 219 -7.54 1.77 -26.81
CA ASN A 219 -7.02 1.05 -27.97
C ASN A 219 -5.61 0.56 -27.63
N ARG A 220 -5.48 -0.60 -26.99
CA ARG A 220 -4.16 -1.19 -26.70
C ARG A 220 -3.75 -2.16 -27.80
N VAL A 221 -2.63 -1.86 -28.39
CA VAL A 221 -1.82 -2.83 -29.13
C VAL A 221 -1.39 -3.93 -28.17
N HIS A 222 -1.66 -5.16 -28.53
CA HIS A 222 -1.50 -6.42 -27.81
C HIS A 222 -0.31 -6.49 -26.84
N GLY A 223 -0.60 -6.96 -25.63
CA GLY A 223 0.38 -7.26 -24.59
C GLY A 223 1.42 -8.30 -25.00
N THR A 224 2.50 -8.33 -24.26
CA THR A 224 3.66 -9.22 -24.39
C THR A 224 3.25 -10.67 -24.71
N LYS A 225 3.64 -11.15 -25.89
CA LYS A 225 3.52 -12.56 -26.28
C LYS A 225 4.49 -13.39 -25.43
N GLY A 226 3.97 -14.30 -24.61
CA GLY A 226 4.75 -15.26 -23.82
C GLY A 226 3.93 -15.84 -22.68
N SER A 227 4.14 -17.12 -22.34
CA SER A 227 3.46 -17.72 -21.20
C SER A 227 3.94 -17.07 -19.88
N MET A 228 3.08 -17.01 -18.88
CA MET A 228 3.41 -16.48 -17.55
C MET A 228 4.64 -17.18 -16.95
N VAL A 229 4.75 -18.49 -17.15
CA VAL A 229 5.88 -19.31 -16.69
C VAL A 229 7.19 -18.88 -17.37
N GLU A 230 7.16 -18.57 -18.66
CA GLU A 230 8.35 -18.10 -19.38
C GLU A 230 8.79 -16.71 -18.92
N GLN A 231 7.84 -15.82 -18.64
CA GLN A 231 8.14 -14.49 -18.08
C GLN A 231 8.77 -14.60 -16.68
N ILE A 232 8.25 -15.47 -15.81
CA ILE A 232 8.82 -15.74 -14.48
C ILE A 232 10.21 -16.33 -14.62
N ARG A 233 10.42 -17.30 -15.52
CA ARG A 233 11.73 -17.91 -15.77
C ARG A 233 12.76 -16.90 -16.25
N ARG A 234 12.40 -16.00 -17.16
CA ARG A 234 13.29 -14.93 -17.65
C ARG A 234 13.66 -13.95 -16.54
N ALA A 235 12.68 -13.54 -15.72
CA ALA A 235 12.91 -12.63 -14.60
C ALA A 235 13.82 -13.26 -13.52
N TRP A 236 13.61 -14.56 -13.21
CA TRP A 236 14.46 -15.33 -12.31
C TRP A 236 15.89 -15.52 -12.85
N ALA A 237 16.03 -15.88 -14.11
CA ALA A 237 17.33 -16.01 -14.77
C ALA A 237 18.11 -14.67 -14.77
N GLY A 238 17.40 -13.54 -14.89
CA GLY A 238 18.00 -12.22 -14.75
C GLY A 238 18.54 -11.93 -13.33
N ALA A 239 17.90 -12.49 -12.31
CA ALA A 239 18.32 -12.33 -10.90
C ALA A 239 19.50 -13.24 -10.54
N SER A 240 19.53 -14.48 -11.05
CA SER A 240 20.55 -15.47 -10.68
C SER A 240 21.98 -15.08 -11.10
N GLY A 241 22.12 -14.17 -12.07
CA GLY A 241 23.41 -13.64 -12.52
C GLY A 241 23.71 -12.19 -12.09
N ASN A 242 22.77 -11.51 -11.42
CA ASN A 242 22.91 -10.09 -11.06
C ASN A 242 22.57 -9.86 -9.56
N PRO A 243 23.58 -9.72 -8.68
CA PRO A 243 23.36 -9.49 -7.26
C PRO A 243 22.53 -8.23 -6.95
N ARG A 244 22.59 -7.19 -7.81
CA ARG A 244 21.79 -5.97 -7.65
C ARG A 244 20.31 -6.22 -7.89
N MET A 245 19.99 -7.08 -8.86
CA MET A 245 18.62 -7.50 -9.14
C MET A 245 18.07 -8.36 -7.99
N ALA A 246 18.87 -9.31 -7.49
CA ALA A 246 18.51 -10.12 -6.31
C ALA A 246 18.25 -9.23 -5.08
N LEU A 247 19.09 -8.21 -4.87
CA LEU A 247 18.92 -7.21 -3.81
C LEU A 247 17.62 -6.42 -4.00
N ALA A 248 17.26 -6.00 -5.22
CA ALA A 248 16.01 -5.29 -5.49
C ALA A 248 14.78 -6.16 -5.20
N TYR A 249 14.82 -7.45 -5.53
CA TYR A 249 13.74 -8.38 -5.23
C TYR A 249 13.63 -8.66 -3.72
N GLY A 250 14.75 -8.85 -3.02
CA GLY A 250 14.74 -8.96 -1.55
C GLY A 250 14.16 -7.72 -0.88
N ALA A 251 14.48 -6.53 -1.40
CA ALA A 251 13.92 -5.28 -0.90
C ALA A 251 12.43 -5.11 -1.23
N ALA A 252 11.93 -5.66 -2.34
CA ALA A 252 10.50 -5.70 -2.64
C ALA A 252 9.75 -6.58 -1.63
N PHE A 253 10.29 -7.77 -1.33
CA PHE A 253 9.75 -8.69 -0.33
C PHE A 253 9.64 -8.00 1.04
N ILE A 254 10.73 -7.41 1.52
CA ILE A 254 10.79 -6.80 2.86
C ILE A 254 9.95 -5.52 2.90
N GLY A 255 10.07 -4.61 1.94
CA GLY A 255 9.35 -3.34 1.96
C GLY A 255 7.83 -3.50 1.88
N ARG A 256 7.33 -4.53 1.19
CA ARG A 256 5.89 -4.86 1.22
C ARG A 256 5.49 -5.52 2.54
N GLY A 257 6.38 -6.32 3.14
CA GLY A 257 6.21 -6.86 4.48
C GLY A 257 6.15 -5.77 5.55
N ASP A 258 7.05 -4.77 5.48
CA ASP A 258 7.08 -3.59 6.36
C ASP A 258 5.72 -2.87 6.36
N PHE A 259 5.22 -2.55 5.17
CA PHE A 259 3.91 -1.92 5.00
C PHE A 259 2.77 -2.76 5.61
N THR A 260 2.82 -4.08 5.43
CA THR A 260 1.82 -5.00 5.98
C THR A 260 1.84 -5.03 7.50
N VAL A 261 3.03 -5.12 8.09
CA VAL A 261 3.18 -5.19 9.55
C VAL A 261 2.69 -3.90 10.22
N ILE A 262 3.05 -2.75 9.68
CA ILE A 262 2.54 -1.47 10.19
C ILE A 262 1.05 -1.34 9.93
N GLY A 263 0.56 -1.75 8.77
CA GLY A 263 -0.85 -1.64 8.41
C GLY A 263 -1.79 -2.43 9.33
N TYR A 264 -1.41 -3.64 9.72
CA TYR A 264 -2.31 -4.55 10.45
C TYR A 264 -1.96 -4.70 11.95
N PHE A 265 -0.69 -4.84 12.29
CA PHE A 265 -0.31 -5.15 13.68
C PHE A 265 -0.12 -3.91 14.56
N PHE A 266 0.24 -2.76 13.98
CA PHE A 266 0.30 -1.53 14.75
C PHE A 266 -1.08 -1.06 15.25
N PRO A 267 -2.15 -1.03 14.43
CA PRO A 267 -3.50 -0.74 14.93
C PRO A 267 -4.00 -1.75 15.96
N LEU A 268 -3.68 -3.04 15.78
CA LEU A 268 -4.06 -4.08 16.73
C LEU A 268 -3.35 -3.88 18.08
N TRP A 269 -2.05 -3.61 18.07
CA TRP A 269 -1.29 -3.34 19.29
C TRP A 269 -1.83 -2.11 20.03
N THR A 270 -2.06 -0.99 19.32
CA THR A 270 -2.59 0.24 19.94
C THR A 270 -4.00 0.02 20.50
N MET A 271 -4.85 -0.77 19.84
CA MET A 271 -6.16 -1.15 20.34
C MET A 271 -6.04 -1.93 21.65
N GLN A 272 -5.26 -3.01 21.67
CA GLN A 272 -5.07 -3.86 22.85
C GLN A 272 -4.43 -3.11 24.00
N HIS A 273 -3.44 -2.24 23.71
CA HIS A 273 -2.79 -1.42 24.73
C HIS A 273 -3.77 -0.40 25.34
N GLY A 274 -4.58 0.28 24.51
CA GLY A 274 -5.55 1.25 24.99
C GLY A 274 -6.61 0.61 25.91
N ILE A 275 -7.16 -0.54 25.50
CA ILE A 275 -8.14 -1.27 26.31
C ILE A 275 -7.52 -1.75 27.63
N ALA A 276 -6.30 -2.27 27.59
CA ALA A 276 -5.58 -2.71 28.80
C ALA A 276 -5.35 -1.55 29.80
N ASN A 277 -5.28 -0.30 29.32
CA ASN A 277 -5.15 0.92 30.12
C ASN A 277 -6.49 1.63 30.37
N GLY A 278 -7.62 0.92 30.27
CA GLY A 278 -8.95 1.43 30.62
C GLY A 278 -9.59 2.35 29.58
N MET A 279 -9.05 2.45 28.38
CA MET A 279 -9.68 3.21 27.28
C MET A 279 -10.80 2.40 26.63
N SER A 280 -11.85 3.08 26.16
CA SER A 280 -12.83 2.43 25.30
C SER A 280 -12.20 2.04 23.94
N ALA A 281 -12.78 1.04 23.26
CA ALA A 281 -12.31 0.62 21.95
C ALA A 281 -12.34 1.78 20.91
N GLY A 282 -13.38 2.62 20.93
CA GLY A 282 -13.49 3.80 20.09
C GLY A 282 -12.39 4.83 20.35
N ALA A 283 -12.05 5.09 21.62
CA ALA A 283 -10.95 5.99 21.97
C ALA A 283 -9.58 5.40 21.61
N SER A 284 -9.39 4.10 21.79
CA SER A 284 -8.17 3.38 21.40
C SER A 284 -7.96 3.41 19.89
N MET A 285 -9.01 3.15 19.11
CA MET A 285 -9.00 3.25 17.66
C MET A 285 -8.67 4.68 17.17
N ALA A 286 -9.29 5.70 17.77
CA ALA A 286 -9.03 7.09 17.41
C ALA A 286 -7.56 7.48 17.67
N ARG A 287 -7.00 7.09 18.82
CA ARG A 287 -5.62 7.39 19.18
C ARG A 287 -4.63 6.60 18.35
N GLY A 288 -4.88 5.31 18.12
CA GLY A 288 -4.09 4.46 17.22
C GLY A 288 -4.11 4.97 15.78
N GLY A 289 -5.29 5.37 15.27
CA GLY A 289 -5.44 5.97 13.95
C GLY A 289 -4.69 7.30 13.78
N MET A 290 -4.63 8.12 14.84
CA MET A 290 -3.83 9.36 14.84
C MET A 290 -2.33 9.07 14.71
N LEU A 291 -1.82 8.08 15.44
CA LEU A 291 -0.40 7.69 15.38
C LEU A 291 -0.06 7.01 14.06
N PHE A 292 -0.95 6.15 13.55
CA PHE A 292 -0.82 5.59 12.20
C PHE A 292 -0.81 6.70 11.13
N GLY A 293 -1.69 7.69 11.26
CA GLY A 293 -1.70 8.88 10.40
C GLY A 293 -0.38 9.65 10.44
N LEU A 294 0.27 9.75 11.62
CA LEU A 294 1.59 10.38 11.77
C LEU A 294 2.68 9.58 11.03
N ILE A 295 2.68 8.24 11.16
CA ILE A 295 3.59 7.36 10.42
C ILE A 295 3.43 7.60 8.92
N GLN A 296 2.20 7.56 8.41
CA GLN A 296 1.92 7.72 6.98
C GLN A 296 2.17 9.15 6.46
N LEU A 297 1.95 10.17 7.29
CA LEU A 297 2.29 11.54 6.95
C LEU A 297 3.81 11.71 6.81
N SER A 298 4.59 11.17 7.73
CA SER A 298 6.06 11.23 7.64
C SER A 298 6.58 10.44 6.44
N ALA A 299 6.01 9.28 6.12
CA ALA A 299 6.30 8.54 4.90
C ALA A 299 6.01 9.36 3.63
N MET A 300 4.82 9.98 3.56
CA MET A 300 4.41 10.82 2.42
C MET A 300 5.36 12.01 2.21
N LEU A 301 5.72 12.72 3.29
CA LEU A 301 6.60 13.89 3.22
C LEU A 301 8.05 13.50 2.90
N TRP A 302 8.50 12.32 3.34
CA TRP A 302 9.85 11.84 3.12
C TRP A 302 10.08 11.19 1.75
N ALA A 303 9.04 10.65 1.11
CA ALA A 303 9.16 9.95 -0.17
C ALA A 303 9.92 10.76 -1.27
N PRO A 304 9.66 12.07 -1.47
CA PRO A 304 10.43 12.88 -2.42
C PRO A 304 11.92 13.05 -2.02
N VAL A 305 12.19 13.13 -0.72
CA VAL A 305 13.58 13.24 -0.20
C VAL A 305 14.35 11.97 -0.50
N MET A 306 13.73 10.79 -0.25
CA MET A 306 14.36 9.51 -0.56
C MET A 306 14.55 9.32 -2.06
N GLY A 307 13.59 9.78 -2.88
CA GLY A 307 13.74 9.84 -4.33
C GLY A 307 14.98 10.64 -4.76
N TYR A 308 15.12 11.85 -4.23
CA TYR A 308 16.31 12.68 -4.48
C TYR A 308 17.61 12.02 -4.03
N LEU A 309 17.64 11.42 -2.83
CA LEU A 309 18.82 10.69 -2.33
C LEU A 309 19.16 9.49 -3.24
N SER A 310 18.14 8.77 -3.72
CA SER A 310 18.33 7.68 -4.66
C SER A 310 18.89 8.13 -6.01
N ASP A 311 18.63 9.36 -6.44
CA ASP A 311 19.21 9.92 -7.67
C ASP A 311 20.65 10.46 -7.44
N LYS A 312 20.92 11.03 -6.25
CA LYS A 312 22.22 11.61 -5.92
C LYS A 312 23.30 10.56 -5.65
N PHE A 313 22.95 9.44 -5.02
CA PHE A 313 23.86 8.35 -4.72
C PHE A 313 23.69 7.19 -5.72
N THR A 314 24.64 6.23 -5.70
CA THR A 314 24.40 4.98 -6.43
C THR A 314 23.16 4.28 -5.87
N ARG A 315 22.37 3.61 -6.73
CA ARG A 315 21.10 2.97 -6.32
C ARG A 315 21.29 1.99 -5.16
N VAL A 316 22.41 1.26 -5.14
CA VAL A 316 22.74 0.33 -4.03
C VAL A 316 23.03 1.10 -2.74
N THR A 317 23.74 2.24 -2.82
CA THR A 317 23.99 3.11 -1.64
C THR A 317 22.67 3.69 -1.13
N GLY A 318 21.81 4.20 -2.01
CA GLY A 318 20.49 4.70 -1.64
C GLY A 318 19.65 3.65 -0.93
N LEU A 319 19.64 2.41 -1.45
CA LEU A 319 18.94 1.30 -0.80
C LEU A 319 19.58 0.91 0.53
N SER A 320 20.91 0.95 0.65
CA SER A 320 21.57 0.69 1.94
C SER A 320 21.18 1.71 3.01
N ILE A 321 21.07 3.00 2.64
CA ILE A 321 20.58 4.06 3.54
C ILE A 321 19.12 3.77 3.93
N ALA A 322 18.28 3.42 2.98
CA ALA A 322 16.87 3.09 3.21
C ALA A 322 16.70 1.93 4.21
N LEU A 323 17.46 0.84 4.00
CA LEU A 323 17.44 -0.32 4.89
C LEU A 323 17.96 0.03 6.31
N ALA A 324 18.99 0.87 6.41
CA ALA A 324 19.48 1.32 7.72
C ALA A 324 18.42 2.15 8.48
N LEU A 325 17.70 3.05 7.79
CA LEU A 325 16.59 3.80 8.38
C LEU A 325 15.45 2.88 8.83
N ALA A 326 15.12 1.85 8.05
CA ALA A 326 14.12 0.85 8.41
C ALA A 326 14.56 0.03 9.62
N VAL A 327 15.81 -0.47 9.66
CA VAL A 327 16.35 -1.18 10.83
C VAL A 327 16.24 -0.35 12.10
N LEU A 328 16.60 0.93 12.04
CA LEU A 328 16.50 1.85 13.19
C LEU A 328 15.05 2.07 13.60
N GLY A 329 14.16 2.37 12.64
CA GLY A 329 12.74 2.63 12.92
C GLY A 329 12.04 1.42 13.54
N TYR A 330 12.13 0.27 12.89
CA TYR A 330 11.49 -0.96 13.36
C TYR A 330 12.17 -1.53 14.62
N GLY A 331 13.50 -1.40 14.73
CA GLY A 331 14.24 -1.82 15.92
C GLY A 331 13.83 -1.02 17.15
N LEU A 332 13.76 0.32 17.05
CA LEU A 332 13.28 1.17 18.12
C LEU A 332 11.80 0.91 18.44
N LEU A 333 10.95 0.69 17.42
CA LEU A 333 9.55 0.34 17.62
C LEU A 333 9.39 -0.94 18.43
N GLY A 334 10.29 -1.92 18.23
CA GLY A 334 10.33 -3.16 19.00
C GLY A 334 10.64 -2.99 20.49
N THR A 335 11.21 -1.86 20.91
CA THR A 335 11.55 -1.57 22.32
C THR A 335 10.52 -0.71 23.04
N VAL A 336 9.42 -0.34 22.37
CA VAL A 336 8.40 0.53 22.93
C VAL A 336 7.39 -0.29 23.75
N ASP A 337 7.23 0.06 25.02
CA ASP A 337 6.21 -0.53 25.89
C ASP A 337 4.87 0.23 25.80
N ASP A 338 4.93 1.57 25.72
CA ASP A 338 3.76 2.44 25.64
C ASP A 338 3.71 3.19 24.29
N PRO A 339 2.88 2.73 23.32
CA PRO A 339 2.72 3.40 22.04
C PRO A 339 2.02 4.76 22.16
N PHE A 340 1.42 5.06 23.29
CA PHE A 340 0.73 6.33 23.55
C PHE A 340 1.59 7.35 24.28
N GLY A 341 2.79 6.97 24.68
CA GLY A 341 3.75 7.86 25.33
C GLY A 341 4.33 8.91 24.37
N ARG A 342 4.77 10.05 24.92
CA ARG A 342 5.38 11.12 24.09
C ARG A 342 6.69 10.67 23.43
N ALA A 343 7.42 9.75 24.04
CA ALA A 343 8.66 9.18 23.49
C ALA A 343 8.43 8.37 22.20
N PHE A 344 7.20 7.92 21.96
CA PHE A 344 6.84 7.22 20.73
C PHE A 344 6.81 8.12 19.49
N LEU A 345 6.51 9.42 19.61
CA LEU A 345 6.32 10.31 18.46
C LEU A 345 7.53 10.34 17.49
N PRO A 346 8.78 10.53 17.96
CA PRO A 346 9.94 10.49 17.05
C PRO A 346 10.16 9.11 16.44
N ILE A 347 9.83 8.03 17.16
CA ILE A 347 9.91 6.66 16.63
C ILE A 347 8.88 6.46 15.51
N ALA A 348 7.65 6.93 15.69
CA ALA A 348 6.60 6.88 14.66
C ALA A 348 7.06 7.58 13.36
N VAL A 349 7.67 8.77 13.49
CA VAL A 349 8.24 9.49 12.33
C VAL A 349 9.33 8.66 11.66
N LEU A 350 10.25 8.09 12.43
CA LEU A 350 11.36 7.30 11.88
C LEU A 350 10.87 6.00 11.20
N VAL A 351 9.83 5.36 11.74
CA VAL A 351 9.19 4.18 11.12
C VAL A 351 8.62 4.55 9.74
N GLY A 352 7.86 5.63 9.64
CA GLY A 352 7.33 6.09 8.35
C GLY A 352 8.42 6.44 7.33
N ILE A 353 9.50 7.08 7.80
CA ILE A 353 10.69 7.35 6.98
C ILE A 353 11.32 6.04 6.49
N GLY A 354 11.53 5.06 7.37
CA GLY A 354 12.14 3.78 7.03
C GLY A 354 11.30 2.99 6.02
N GLU A 355 10.00 2.84 6.32
CA GLU A 355 9.04 2.11 5.49
C GLU A 355 9.05 2.58 4.03
N VAL A 356 8.82 3.88 3.81
CA VAL A 356 8.75 4.43 2.45
C VAL A 356 10.11 4.43 1.75
N SER A 357 11.21 4.56 2.50
CA SER A 357 12.56 4.58 1.93
C SER A 357 12.88 3.28 1.21
N VAL A 358 12.56 2.12 1.80
CA VAL A 358 12.82 0.81 1.18
C VAL A 358 12.01 0.64 -0.11
N ILE A 359 10.74 1.05 -0.11
CA ILE A 359 9.86 0.99 -1.29
C ILE A 359 10.40 1.86 -2.43
N VAL A 360 10.75 3.12 -2.13
CA VAL A 360 11.25 4.07 -3.15
C VAL A 360 12.60 3.64 -3.70
N ALA A 361 13.54 3.27 -2.84
CA ALA A 361 14.90 2.90 -3.24
C ALA A 361 14.93 1.57 -4.02
N SER A 362 14.14 0.57 -3.62
CA SER A 362 14.05 -0.70 -4.33
C SER A 362 13.41 -0.54 -5.70
N GLY A 363 12.36 0.28 -5.82
CA GLY A 363 11.74 0.65 -7.09
C GLY A 363 12.73 1.35 -8.04
N ALA A 364 13.57 2.24 -7.51
CA ALA A 364 14.61 2.91 -8.28
C ALA A 364 15.70 1.94 -8.77
N LEU A 365 16.10 0.97 -7.90
CA LEU A 365 17.11 -0.03 -8.24
C LEU A 365 16.60 -0.99 -9.32
N VAL A 366 15.41 -1.57 -9.17
CA VAL A 366 14.85 -2.48 -10.18
C VAL A 366 14.64 -1.76 -11.51
N GLY A 367 14.21 -0.49 -11.48
CA GLY A 367 14.03 0.33 -12.68
C GLY A 367 15.32 0.57 -13.46
N GLN A 368 16.47 0.67 -12.77
CA GLN A 368 17.79 0.82 -13.37
C GLN A 368 18.33 -0.50 -13.96
N GLU A 369 18.16 -1.61 -13.22
CA GLU A 369 18.68 -2.92 -13.62
C GLU A 369 17.82 -3.60 -14.70
N ALA A 370 16.56 -3.18 -14.87
CA ALA A 370 15.64 -3.73 -15.86
C ALA A 370 16.00 -3.25 -17.27
N ARG A 371 16.46 -4.19 -18.14
CA ARG A 371 16.70 -3.92 -19.57
C ARG A 371 15.39 -3.48 -20.25
N PRO A 372 15.43 -2.54 -21.22
CA PRO A 372 14.22 -2.07 -21.89
C PRO A 372 13.33 -3.19 -22.46
N GLN A 373 13.94 -4.25 -23.00
CA GLN A 373 13.25 -5.37 -23.64
C GLN A 373 12.53 -6.28 -22.61
N ASP A 374 13.07 -6.40 -21.38
CA ASP A 374 12.58 -7.30 -20.34
C ASP A 374 11.91 -6.55 -19.18
N ARG A 375 11.70 -5.24 -19.31
CA ARG A 375 11.23 -4.37 -18.22
C ARG A 375 9.88 -4.78 -17.67
N GLY A 376 8.95 -5.19 -18.54
CA GLY A 376 7.62 -5.64 -18.11
C GLY A 376 7.66 -6.89 -17.23
N PRO A 377 8.27 -8.01 -17.70
CA PRO A 377 8.45 -9.22 -16.89
C PRO A 377 9.21 -8.99 -15.58
N ILE A 378 10.27 -8.19 -15.58
CA ILE A 378 11.08 -7.89 -14.39
C ILE A 378 10.27 -7.13 -13.34
N ILE A 379 9.53 -6.09 -13.74
CA ILE A 379 8.66 -5.34 -12.83
C ILE A 379 7.49 -6.22 -12.35
N GLY A 380 6.94 -7.06 -13.23
CA GLY A 380 5.91 -8.02 -12.85
C GLY A 380 6.40 -8.99 -11.77
N PHE A 381 7.60 -9.55 -11.93
CA PHE A 381 8.20 -10.43 -10.95
C PHE A 381 8.56 -9.71 -9.64
N TYR A 382 9.08 -8.49 -9.71
CA TYR A 382 9.33 -7.63 -8.55
C TYR A 382 8.05 -7.43 -7.71
N ASN A 383 6.91 -7.15 -8.35
CA ASN A 383 5.64 -7.02 -7.66
C ASN A 383 5.14 -8.36 -7.08
N ALA A 384 5.34 -9.48 -7.79
CA ALA A 384 4.98 -10.81 -7.31
C ALA A 384 5.79 -11.20 -6.05
N VAL A 385 7.10 -10.92 -6.04
CA VAL A 385 7.96 -11.13 -4.86
C VAL A 385 7.51 -10.25 -3.70
N GLY A 386 7.11 -9.01 -3.97
CA GLY A 386 6.50 -8.13 -2.97
C GLY A 386 5.21 -8.71 -2.39
N GLY A 387 4.33 -9.29 -3.23
CA GLY A 387 3.13 -10.00 -2.78
C GLY A 387 3.45 -11.19 -1.86
N ILE A 388 4.50 -11.96 -2.18
CA ILE A 388 4.97 -13.04 -1.28
C ILE A 388 5.43 -12.44 0.06
N GLY A 389 6.05 -11.26 0.06
CA GLY A 389 6.42 -10.54 1.28
C GLY A 389 5.20 -10.18 2.14
N ILE A 390 4.10 -9.72 1.52
CA ILE A 390 2.82 -9.48 2.23
C ILE A 390 2.29 -10.77 2.85
N LEU A 391 2.23 -11.86 2.08
CA LEU A 391 1.75 -13.16 2.56
C LEU A 391 2.58 -13.67 3.75
N PHE A 392 3.90 -13.60 3.64
CA PHE A 392 4.82 -14.00 4.71
C PHE A 392 4.63 -13.14 5.96
N ALA A 393 4.69 -11.82 5.82
CA ALA A 393 4.57 -10.88 6.92
C ALA A 393 3.21 -10.98 7.63
N SER A 394 2.14 -11.26 6.89
CA SER A 394 0.81 -11.47 7.46
C SER A 394 0.75 -12.70 8.35
N LEU A 395 1.16 -13.87 7.85
CA LEU A 395 1.06 -15.12 8.62
C LEU A 395 2.07 -15.17 9.77
N VAL A 396 3.35 -14.94 9.47
CA VAL A 396 4.41 -15.04 10.47
C VAL A 396 4.30 -13.91 11.49
N GLY A 397 3.93 -12.70 11.03
CA GLY A 397 3.67 -11.56 11.90
C GLY A 397 2.51 -11.82 12.87
N GLY A 398 1.41 -12.43 12.39
CA GLY A 398 0.26 -12.78 13.23
C GLY A 398 0.62 -13.80 14.32
N LEU A 399 1.32 -14.87 13.94
CA LEU A 399 1.81 -15.87 14.88
C LEU A 399 2.80 -15.27 15.89
N ALA A 400 3.74 -14.45 15.43
CA ALA A 400 4.71 -13.79 16.30
C ALA A 400 4.04 -12.83 17.30
N PHE A 401 3.01 -12.09 16.84
CA PHE A 401 2.24 -11.19 17.67
C PHE A 401 1.58 -11.88 18.87
N ASP A 402 0.95 -13.04 18.65
CA ASP A 402 0.25 -13.79 19.70
C ASP A 402 1.19 -14.65 20.55
N SER A 403 2.25 -15.24 19.96
CA SER A 403 3.11 -16.20 20.65
C SER A 403 4.30 -15.58 21.37
N ILE A 404 4.83 -14.45 20.86
CA ILE A 404 6.03 -13.80 21.41
C ILE A 404 5.65 -12.46 22.08
N GLY A 405 4.79 -11.66 21.43
CA GLY A 405 4.32 -10.40 21.97
C GLY A 405 3.99 -9.36 20.90
N ASN A 406 3.30 -8.31 21.31
CA ASN A 406 2.70 -7.30 20.42
C ASN A 406 3.73 -6.56 19.53
N THR A 407 4.98 -6.46 19.96
CA THR A 407 6.06 -5.80 19.20
C THR A 407 6.87 -6.76 18.34
N ALA A 408 6.69 -8.07 18.49
CA ALA A 408 7.45 -9.09 17.77
C ALA A 408 7.41 -8.99 16.24
N PRO A 409 6.28 -8.65 15.59
CA PRO A 409 6.25 -8.45 14.14
C PRO A 409 7.18 -7.31 13.68
N PHE A 410 7.33 -6.25 14.46
CA PHE A 410 8.21 -5.13 14.15
C PHE A 410 9.67 -5.52 14.30
N VAL A 411 10.03 -6.24 15.37
CA VAL A 411 11.38 -6.79 15.58
C VAL A 411 11.75 -7.75 14.44
N MET A 412 10.83 -8.60 14.01
CA MET A 412 11.03 -9.50 12.86
C MET A 412 11.40 -8.67 11.60
N MET A 413 10.68 -7.59 11.31
CA MET A 413 11.01 -6.74 10.17
C MET A 413 12.34 -6.01 10.34
N ALA A 414 12.69 -5.57 11.54
CA ALA A 414 14.01 -4.99 11.82
C ALA A 414 15.15 -6.00 11.50
N ILE A 415 15.00 -7.25 11.89
CA ILE A 415 15.98 -8.33 11.61
C ILE A 415 16.08 -8.57 10.11
N LEU A 416 14.95 -8.69 9.40
CA LEU A 416 14.93 -8.93 7.94
C LEU A 416 15.56 -7.76 7.17
N ASN A 417 15.24 -6.52 7.54
CA ASN A 417 15.88 -5.33 6.99
C ASN A 417 17.39 -5.33 7.27
N GLY A 418 17.82 -5.74 8.48
CA GLY A 418 19.23 -5.85 8.87
C GLY A 418 20.00 -6.89 8.05
N VAL A 419 19.41 -8.06 7.84
CA VAL A 419 20.00 -9.12 6.98
C VAL A 419 20.16 -8.62 5.55
N LEU A 420 19.14 -7.95 5.02
CA LEU A 420 19.22 -7.39 3.66
C LEU A 420 20.20 -6.22 3.58
N LEU A 421 20.33 -5.40 4.63
CA LEU A 421 21.34 -4.35 4.72
C LEU A 421 22.75 -4.94 4.65
N ALA A 422 23.03 -6.02 5.38
CA ALA A 422 24.32 -6.70 5.29
C ALA A 422 24.59 -7.19 3.87
N PHE A 423 23.61 -7.78 3.19
CA PHE A 423 23.73 -8.18 1.80
C PHE A 423 23.93 -6.96 0.87
N ALA A 424 23.22 -5.85 1.09
CA ALA A 424 23.40 -4.62 0.30
C ALA A 424 24.82 -4.04 0.43
N LEU A 425 25.40 -4.07 1.64
CA LEU A 425 26.78 -3.63 1.87
C LEU A 425 27.81 -4.54 1.18
N LEU A 426 27.57 -5.86 1.15
CA LEU A 426 28.40 -6.81 0.40
C LEU A 426 28.30 -6.58 -1.11
N VAL A 427 27.12 -6.34 -1.64
CA VAL A 427 26.93 -6.01 -3.06
C VAL A 427 27.63 -4.70 -3.42
N ARG A 428 27.52 -3.70 -2.54
CA ARG A 428 28.19 -2.40 -2.71
C ARG A 428 29.72 -2.53 -2.75
N SER A 429 30.30 -3.32 -1.84
CA SER A 429 31.77 -3.49 -1.76
C SER A 429 32.37 -4.22 -2.98
N ARG A 430 31.56 -5.08 -3.65
CA ARG A 430 31.99 -5.88 -4.82
C ARG A 430 31.65 -5.20 -6.17
N SER A 431 30.86 -4.15 -6.17
CA SER A 431 30.46 -3.45 -7.40
C SER A 431 31.35 -2.23 -7.60
N PRO A 432 32.12 -2.16 -8.71
CA PRO A 432 32.82 -0.91 -9.06
C PRO A 432 31.80 0.20 -9.23
N VAL A 433 32.15 1.38 -8.70
CA VAL A 433 31.36 2.61 -8.91
C VAL A 433 31.34 2.85 -10.41
N PRO A 434 30.17 2.89 -11.08
CA PRO A 434 30.15 3.32 -12.48
C PRO A 434 30.75 4.74 -12.55
N PRO A 435 31.57 5.02 -13.58
CA PRO A 435 32.07 6.38 -13.75
C PRO A 435 30.91 7.36 -13.84
N PRO A 436 31.04 8.59 -13.30
CA PRO A 436 30.02 9.60 -13.44
C PRO A 436 29.68 9.74 -14.93
N ALA A 437 28.39 9.72 -15.24
CA ALA A 437 27.93 9.94 -16.61
C ALA A 437 28.53 11.29 -17.06
N THR A 438 29.44 11.22 -18.01
CA THR A 438 29.96 12.41 -18.69
C THR A 438 28.74 13.16 -19.22
N ALA A 439 28.58 14.41 -18.80
CA ALA A 439 27.54 15.27 -19.35
C ALA A 439 27.70 15.24 -20.87
N PRO A 440 26.64 15.05 -21.65
CA PRO A 440 26.71 15.22 -23.06
C PRO A 440 27.07 16.69 -23.34
N ASP A 441 28.16 16.89 -24.08
CA ASP A 441 28.58 18.18 -24.65
C ASP A 441 27.48 18.86 -25.47
#